data_30a81ccdae7dfb17f3967c7b061feb36
#
_entry.id   30a81ccdae7dfb17f3967c7b061feb36
#
_cell.length_a   1.000
_cell.length_b   1.000
_cell.length_c   1.000
_cell.angle_alpha   90.00
_cell.angle_beta   90.00
_cell.angle_gamma   90.00
#
_symmetry.space_group_name_H-M   'P 1'
#
loop_
_entity.id
_entity.type
_entity.pdbx_description
1 polymer ?
#
loop_
_entity_poly.entity_id
_entity_poly.type
_entity_poly.pdbx_seq_one_letter_code
_entity_poly.pdbx_strand_id
1 'polypeptide(L)'
;MFLVGGPPVYVLQLATGASRPSNNGSVNTESPSGSDWKFFQDNNGVSGHSFMGAIPFLAAADMVEHPLAKGTLYVCSTFVGFSRINDDAHYSSQAFLGWYLAWASSLAVSRTEHHFAGFHVRVVPVPVGNQGGLGLEASW
;
A
#
# COMPACT_ATOMS: atom_id res chain seq x y z
N MET A 1 -6.87 0.64 6.32
CA MET A 1 -5.57 0.74 5.62
C MET A 1 -5.57 1.84 4.55
N PHE A 2 -6.48 1.86 3.56
CA PHE A 2 -6.51 2.91 2.51
C PHE A 2 -6.66 4.33 3.05
N LEU A 3 -7.55 4.55 4.00
CA LEU A 3 -7.77 5.86 4.60
C LEU A 3 -6.59 6.35 5.45
N VAL A 4 -5.80 5.43 5.99
CA VAL A 4 -4.63 5.75 6.81
C VAL A 4 -3.39 5.95 5.95
N GLY A 5 -3.15 5.07 4.98
CA GLY A 5 -1.94 5.09 4.15
C GLY A 5 -2.07 5.86 2.85
N GLY A 6 -3.29 6.04 2.32
CA GLY A 6 -3.51 6.75 1.05
C GLY A 6 -3.04 8.20 1.06
N PRO A 7 -3.45 9.02 2.04
CA PRO A 7 -2.98 10.40 2.14
C PRO A 7 -1.45 10.55 2.21
N PRO A 8 -0.72 9.80 3.07
CA PRO A 8 0.75 9.80 3.05
C PRO A 8 1.35 9.43 1.71
N VAL A 9 0.82 8.40 1.03
CA VAL A 9 1.29 8.00 -0.31
C VAL A 9 1.14 9.15 -1.29
N TYR A 10 -0.03 9.78 -1.33
CA TYR A 10 -0.30 10.89 -2.25
C TYR A 10 0.61 12.09 -1.98
N VAL A 11 0.77 12.47 -0.71
CA VAL A 11 1.66 13.57 -0.31
C VAL A 11 3.10 13.27 -0.72
N LEU A 12 3.58 12.05 -0.47
CA LEU A 12 4.93 11.65 -0.84
C LEU A 12 5.10 11.57 -2.36
N GLN A 13 4.10 11.12 -3.12
CA GLN A 13 4.16 11.15 -4.58
C GLN A 13 4.40 12.56 -5.12
N LEU A 14 3.68 13.54 -4.60
CA LEU A 14 3.83 14.93 -4.99
C LEU A 14 5.15 15.55 -4.48
N ALA A 15 5.49 15.30 -3.22
CA ALA A 15 6.66 15.91 -2.59
C ALA A 15 7.97 15.41 -3.18
N THR A 16 8.07 14.11 -3.46
CA THR A 16 9.30 13.49 -3.96
C THR A 16 9.47 13.58 -5.46
N GLY A 17 8.39 13.74 -6.22
CA GLY A 17 8.35 13.91 -7.66
C GLY A 17 9.48 13.25 -8.42
N ALA A 18 9.37 11.98 -8.80
CA ALA A 18 10.39 11.28 -9.55
C ALA A 18 9.88 10.84 -10.92
N SER A 19 10.78 10.76 -11.89
CA SER A 19 10.47 10.22 -13.23
C SER A 19 10.28 8.70 -13.19
N ARG A 20 9.76 8.15 -14.28
CA ARG A 20 9.66 6.70 -14.51
C ARG A 20 10.84 6.20 -15.32
N PRO A 21 11.30 4.94 -15.15
CA PRO A 21 12.31 4.34 -16.03
C PRO A 21 11.93 4.40 -17.50
N SER A 22 10.66 4.11 -17.82
CA SER A 22 10.12 4.15 -19.20
C SER A 22 10.19 5.51 -19.86
N ASN A 23 10.22 6.61 -19.12
CA ASN A 23 10.31 7.96 -19.68
C ASN A 23 11.76 8.35 -20.05
N ASN A 24 12.76 7.63 -19.56
CA ASN A 24 14.17 7.90 -19.84
C ASN A 24 14.62 7.39 -21.22
N GLY A 25 13.78 6.64 -21.91
CA GLY A 25 14.07 6.06 -23.24
C GLY A 25 13.66 6.90 -24.46
N SER A 26 12.94 8.02 -24.28
CA SER A 26 12.33 8.71 -25.42
C SER A 26 12.88 10.09 -25.77
N VAL A 27 13.80 10.66 -25.01
CA VAL A 27 14.43 11.93 -25.41
C VAL A 27 15.92 11.94 -25.08
N ASN A 28 16.69 11.91 -26.16
CA ASN A 28 18.05 12.46 -26.27
C ASN A 28 18.69 12.91 -24.96
N THR A 29 19.85 12.28 -24.75
CA THR A 29 20.95 12.85 -24.01
C THR A 29 21.04 12.55 -22.52
N GLU A 30 22.14 11.92 -22.27
CA GLU A 30 22.98 12.09 -21.10
C GLU A 30 22.44 11.48 -19.81
N SER A 31 22.84 10.28 -19.64
CA SER A 31 22.89 9.51 -18.40
C SER A 31 21.57 8.87 -17.95
N PRO A 32 21.53 7.54 -17.94
CA PRO A 32 20.58 6.80 -17.12
C PRO A 32 21.08 6.82 -15.66
N SER A 33 21.39 7.99 -15.17
CA SER A 33 21.78 8.15 -13.79
C SER A 33 20.55 8.46 -12.98
N GLY A 34 20.04 7.43 -12.31
CA GLY A 34 19.27 7.54 -11.09
C GLY A 34 18.09 8.51 -11.11
N SER A 35 17.00 8.11 -10.55
CA SER A 35 15.78 8.89 -10.34
C SER A 35 16.07 10.39 -10.26
N ASP A 36 15.70 11.13 -11.29
CA ASP A 36 15.63 12.58 -11.24
C ASP A 36 14.52 12.97 -10.26
N TRP A 37 14.89 13.12 -9.01
CA TRP A 37 14.02 13.65 -7.98
C TRP A 37 13.73 15.11 -8.27
N LYS A 38 12.58 15.38 -8.87
CA LYS A 38 12.11 16.73 -9.14
C LYS A 38 10.97 17.05 -8.20
N PHE A 39 11.30 17.56 -7.03
CA PHE A 39 10.32 17.94 -6.02
C PHE A 39 9.18 18.75 -6.64
N PHE A 40 7.95 18.31 -6.43
CA PHE A 40 6.70 18.93 -6.89
C PHE A 40 6.51 19.06 -8.41
N GLN A 41 7.35 18.45 -9.23
CA GLN A 41 7.23 18.52 -10.70
C GLN A 41 6.66 17.26 -11.32
N ASP A 42 6.76 16.13 -10.64
CA ASP A 42 6.26 14.84 -11.08
C ASP A 42 5.60 14.12 -9.90
N ASN A 43 4.83 13.06 -10.15
CA ASN A 43 4.05 12.35 -9.14
C ASN A 43 4.40 10.85 -9.07
N ASN A 44 5.57 10.44 -9.50
CA ASN A 44 5.97 9.03 -9.56
C ASN A 44 6.94 8.61 -8.44
N GLY A 45 7.23 9.45 -7.46
CA GLY A 45 8.19 9.16 -6.40
C GLY A 45 7.83 7.97 -5.50
N VAL A 46 6.55 7.60 -5.43
CA VAL A 46 6.06 6.43 -4.69
C VAL A 46 5.12 5.64 -5.59
N SER A 47 5.27 4.32 -5.63
CA SER A 47 4.36 3.47 -6.41
C SER A 47 3.03 3.27 -5.70
N GLY A 48 2.00 3.99 -6.15
CA GLY A 48 0.62 3.79 -5.69
C GLY A 48 0.10 2.39 -6.00
N HIS A 49 0.52 1.77 -7.12
CA HIS A 49 0.13 0.40 -7.47
C HIS A 49 0.72 -0.63 -6.49
N SER A 50 1.99 -0.47 -6.08
CA SER A 50 2.60 -1.34 -5.07
C SER A 50 1.88 -1.19 -3.72
N PHE A 51 1.52 0.04 -3.34
CA PHE A 51 0.73 0.29 -2.14
C PHE A 51 -0.64 -0.41 -2.20
N MET A 52 -1.42 -0.13 -3.26
CA MET A 52 -2.77 -0.66 -3.41
C MET A 52 -2.79 -2.19 -3.51
N GLY A 53 -1.86 -2.75 -4.27
CA GLY A 53 -1.77 -4.20 -4.49
C GLY A 53 -1.27 -4.98 -3.28
N ALA A 54 -0.54 -4.37 -2.37
CA ALA A 54 -0.08 -5.02 -1.14
C ALA A 54 -1.21 -5.14 -0.09
N ILE A 55 -2.12 -4.18 -0.02
CA ILE A 55 -3.14 -4.07 1.04
C ILE A 55 -3.99 -5.34 1.20
N PRO A 56 -4.58 -5.96 0.18
CA PRO A 56 -5.42 -7.13 0.37
C PRO A 56 -4.64 -8.32 0.97
N PHE A 57 -3.40 -8.51 0.60
CA PHE A 57 -2.55 -9.57 1.15
C PHE A 57 -2.16 -9.29 2.60
N LEU A 58 -1.81 -8.05 2.92
CA LEU A 58 -1.47 -7.64 4.28
C LEU A 58 -2.69 -7.72 5.20
N ALA A 59 -3.86 -7.30 4.73
CA ALA A 59 -5.10 -7.44 5.47
C ALA A 59 -5.43 -8.92 5.74
N ALA A 60 -5.29 -9.79 4.75
CA ALA A 60 -5.49 -11.22 4.92
C ALA A 60 -4.46 -11.82 5.90
N ALA A 61 -3.20 -11.36 5.84
CA ALA A 61 -2.15 -11.82 6.76
C ALA A 61 -2.45 -11.46 8.22
N ASP A 62 -3.09 -10.31 8.47
CA ASP A 62 -3.51 -9.91 9.83
C ASP A 62 -4.64 -10.80 10.39
N MET A 63 -5.44 -11.42 9.50
CA MET A 63 -6.55 -12.29 9.88
C MET A 63 -6.14 -13.77 10.05
N VAL A 64 -4.93 -14.15 9.62
CA VAL A 64 -4.44 -15.54 9.64
C VAL A 64 -3.49 -15.76 10.80
N GLU A 65 -3.76 -16.78 11.62
CA GLU A 65 -2.91 -17.15 12.77
C GLU A 65 -1.75 -18.09 12.38
N HIS A 66 -1.95 -18.93 11.34
CA HIS A 66 -0.96 -19.91 10.95
C HIS A 66 0.29 -19.24 10.35
N PRO A 67 1.50 -19.46 10.92
CA PRO A 67 2.69 -18.69 10.57
C PRO A 67 3.14 -18.86 9.11
N LEU A 68 3.02 -20.07 8.55
CA LEU A 68 3.38 -20.30 7.13
C LEU A 68 2.42 -19.58 6.18
N ALA A 69 1.11 -19.63 6.45
CA ALA A 69 0.12 -18.95 5.63
C ALA A 69 0.31 -17.43 5.72
N LYS A 70 0.55 -16.91 6.91
CA LYS A 70 0.87 -15.50 7.14
C LYS A 70 2.13 -15.07 6.36
N GLY A 71 3.20 -15.84 6.46
CA GLY A 71 4.45 -15.59 5.73
C GLY A 71 4.24 -15.62 4.20
N THR A 72 3.46 -16.57 3.69
CA THR A 72 3.11 -16.63 2.27
C THR A 72 2.36 -15.39 1.80
N LEU A 73 1.41 -14.90 2.59
CA LEU A 73 0.67 -13.66 2.28
C LEU A 73 1.58 -12.43 2.26
N TYR A 74 2.55 -12.35 3.19
CA TYR A 74 3.56 -11.30 3.15
C TYR A 74 4.40 -11.35 1.86
N VAL A 75 4.83 -12.53 1.43
CA VAL A 75 5.55 -12.70 0.15
C VAL A 75 4.65 -12.28 -1.02
N CYS A 76 3.40 -12.74 -1.06
CA CYS A 76 2.46 -12.38 -2.11
C CYS A 76 2.21 -10.86 -2.19
N SER A 77 2.25 -10.16 -1.07
CA SER A 77 2.06 -8.71 -1.04
C SER A 77 3.12 -7.92 -1.82
N THR A 78 4.28 -8.53 -2.09
CA THR A 78 5.37 -7.89 -2.85
C THR A 78 5.23 -8.04 -4.36
N PHE A 79 4.41 -8.98 -4.86
CA PHE A 79 4.34 -9.32 -6.29
C PHE A 79 3.90 -8.17 -7.18
N VAL A 80 2.98 -7.33 -6.72
CA VAL A 80 2.55 -6.16 -7.50
C VAL A 80 3.71 -5.16 -7.64
N GLY A 81 4.52 -4.98 -6.59
CA GLY A 81 5.73 -4.17 -6.65
C GLY A 81 6.73 -4.70 -7.68
N PHE A 82 6.99 -6.01 -7.69
CA PHE A 82 7.85 -6.65 -8.68
C PHE A 82 7.33 -6.49 -10.11
N SER A 83 6.02 -6.64 -10.33
CA SER A 83 5.43 -6.40 -11.64
C SER A 83 5.70 -4.97 -12.13
N ARG A 84 5.59 -3.97 -11.26
CA ARG A 84 5.84 -2.56 -11.63
C ARG A 84 7.30 -2.29 -11.97
N ILE A 85 8.23 -3.00 -11.34
CA ILE A 85 9.66 -2.91 -11.67
C ILE A 85 9.92 -3.59 -13.03
N ASN A 86 9.36 -4.78 -13.24
CA ASN A 86 9.53 -5.53 -14.49
C ASN A 86 8.93 -4.82 -15.71
N ASP A 87 7.88 -4.03 -15.52
CA ASP A 87 7.22 -3.24 -16.57
C ASP A 87 7.88 -1.87 -16.80
N ASP A 88 9.05 -1.60 -16.22
CA ASP A 88 9.74 -0.30 -16.24
C ASP A 88 8.84 0.89 -15.82
N ALA A 89 7.79 0.60 -15.06
CA ALA A 89 6.84 1.60 -14.63
C ALA A 89 7.31 2.37 -13.38
N HIS A 90 8.15 1.72 -12.57
CA HIS A 90 8.72 2.30 -11.35
C HIS A 90 10.12 1.76 -11.06
N TYR A 91 10.97 2.59 -10.49
CA TYR A 91 12.22 2.14 -9.89
C TYR A 91 11.96 1.26 -8.66
N SER A 92 12.90 0.38 -8.34
CA SER A 92 12.78 -0.54 -7.19
C SER A 92 12.56 0.20 -5.87
N SER A 93 13.19 1.35 -5.68
CA SER A 93 13.01 2.20 -4.49
C SER A 93 11.57 2.74 -4.37
N GLN A 94 10.97 3.16 -5.49
CA GLN A 94 9.59 3.66 -5.54
C GLN A 94 8.56 2.55 -5.25
N ALA A 95 8.80 1.36 -5.81
CA ALA A 95 7.97 0.17 -5.57
C ALA A 95 8.06 -0.29 -4.12
N PHE A 96 9.28 -0.34 -3.56
CA PHE A 96 9.52 -0.69 -2.16
C PHE A 96 8.87 0.30 -1.21
N LEU A 97 9.00 1.61 -1.46
CA LEU A 97 8.40 2.63 -0.60
C LEU A 97 6.87 2.54 -0.59
N GLY A 98 6.25 2.26 -1.74
CA GLY A 98 4.81 2.02 -1.82
C GLY A 98 4.37 0.81 -1.00
N TRP A 99 5.08 -0.30 -1.12
CA TRP A 99 4.83 -1.50 -0.30
C TRP A 99 5.05 -1.23 1.20
N TYR A 100 6.13 -0.54 1.56
CA TYR A 100 6.43 -0.21 2.96
C TYR A 100 5.33 0.63 3.61
N LEU A 101 4.78 1.61 2.88
CA LEU A 101 3.66 2.42 3.37
C LEU A 101 2.39 1.59 3.56
N ALA A 102 2.14 0.60 2.70
CA ALA A 102 1.03 -0.34 2.90
C ALA A 102 1.23 -1.16 4.18
N TRP A 103 2.43 -1.69 4.39
CA TRP A 103 2.78 -2.45 5.58
C TRP A 103 2.69 -1.60 6.86
N ALA A 104 3.22 -0.38 6.86
CA ALA A 104 3.12 0.53 7.99
C ALA A 104 1.65 0.89 8.31
N SER A 105 0.82 1.05 7.28
CA SER A 105 -0.61 1.31 7.43
C SER A 105 -1.35 0.10 7.99
N SER A 106 -0.97 -1.13 7.60
CA SER A 106 -1.48 -2.37 8.18
C SER A 106 -1.18 -2.43 9.68
N LEU A 107 0.09 -2.20 10.05
CA LEU A 107 0.48 -2.18 11.46
C LEU A 107 -0.24 -1.09 12.28
N ALA A 108 -0.43 0.08 11.70
CA ALA A 108 -1.13 1.17 12.38
C ALA A 108 -2.60 0.80 12.66
N VAL A 109 -3.27 0.21 11.68
CA VAL A 109 -4.67 -0.21 11.82
C VAL A 109 -4.79 -1.35 12.84
N SER A 110 -3.99 -2.43 12.70
CA SER A 110 -4.07 -3.57 13.60
C SER A 110 -3.72 -3.22 15.06
N ARG A 111 -2.81 -2.27 15.28
CA ARG A 111 -2.49 -1.79 16.64
C ARG A 111 -3.56 -0.87 17.22
N THR A 112 -4.26 -0.11 16.38
CA THR A 112 -5.32 0.80 16.83
C THR A 112 -6.57 0.05 17.27
N GLU A 113 -6.86 -1.10 16.68
CA GLU A 113 -7.95 -1.98 17.13
C GLU A 113 -7.77 -2.45 18.58
N HIS A 114 -6.55 -2.49 19.10
CA HIS A 114 -6.26 -2.91 20.48
C HIS A 114 -6.25 -1.76 21.50
N HIS A 115 -6.32 -0.49 21.10
CA HIS A 115 -6.01 0.63 22.00
C HIS A 115 -7.08 1.70 22.18
N PHE A 116 -8.24 1.57 21.55
CA PHE A 116 -9.33 2.50 21.86
C PHE A 116 -10.02 2.12 23.19
N ALA A 117 -9.35 2.44 24.30
CA ALA A 117 -9.94 2.61 25.65
C ALA A 117 -11.11 1.66 26.03
N GLY A 118 -10.97 0.36 25.78
CA GLY A 118 -12.05 -0.60 26.10
C GLY A 118 -13.25 -0.55 25.16
N PHE A 119 -13.22 0.27 24.14
CA PHE A 119 -14.27 0.38 23.13
C PHE A 119 -13.87 -0.39 21.88
N HIS A 120 -14.50 -1.54 21.66
CA HIS A 120 -14.26 -2.37 20.48
C HIS A 120 -15.34 -2.08 19.44
N VAL A 121 -14.96 -1.46 18.33
CA VAL A 121 -15.85 -1.32 17.16
C VAL A 121 -15.41 -2.35 16.12
N ARG A 122 -16.29 -3.27 15.80
CA ARG A 122 -16.09 -4.29 14.77
C ARG A 122 -17.09 -4.08 13.65
N VAL A 123 -16.60 -4.11 12.42
CA VAL A 123 -17.46 -4.21 11.24
C VAL A 123 -17.84 -5.69 11.08
N VAL A 124 -19.11 -5.99 11.22
CA VAL A 124 -19.62 -7.36 11.10
C VAL A 124 -20.59 -7.45 9.91
N PRO A 125 -20.56 -8.55 9.16
CA PRO A 125 -21.58 -8.79 8.16
C PRO A 125 -22.91 -9.07 8.87
N VAL A 126 -23.93 -8.30 8.55
CA VAL A 126 -25.27 -8.46 9.11
C VAL A 126 -26.24 -8.85 7.99
N PRO A 127 -27.04 -9.90 8.16
CA PRO A 127 -28.08 -10.21 7.21
C PRO A 127 -29.20 -9.15 7.31
N VAL A 128 -29.40 -8.40 6.24
CA VAL A 128 -30.50 -7.44 6.11
C VAL A 128 -31.51 -8.02 5.11
N GLY A 129 -32.52 -8.70 5.61
CA GLY A 129 -33.51 -9.40 4.77
C GLY A 129 -32.84 -10.48 3.92
N ASN A 130 -33.00 -10.41 2.59
CA ASN A 130 -32.39 -11.35 1.64
C ASN A 130 -31.06 -10.86 1.04
N GLN A 131 -30.49 -9.78 1.60
CA GLN A 131 -29.22 -9.18 1.18
C GLN A 131 -28.23 -9.11 2.36
N GLY A 132 -26.94 -9.22 2.04
CA GLY A 132 -25.88 -9.00 3.03
C GLY A 132 -25.66 -7.51 3.24
N GLY A 133 -25.61 -7.07 4.50
CA GLY A 133 -25.24 -5.72 4.90
C GLY A 133 -23.97 -5.71 5.76
N LEU A 134 -23.41 -4.53 6.01
CA LEU A 134 -22.35 -4.30 6.97
C LEU A 134 -22.92 -3.58 8.19
N GLY A 135 -22.73 -4.17 9.36
CA GLY A 135 -23.09 -3.56 10.65
C GLY A 135 -21.84 -3.13 11.41
N LEU A 136 -22.01 -2.19 12.33
CA LEU A 136 -20.99 -1.82 13.32
C LEU A 136 -21.43 -2.42 14.66
N GLU A 137 -20.60 -3.29 15.19
CA GLU A 137 -20.74 -3.82 16.54
C GLU A 137 -19.81 -3.05 17.46
N ALA A 138 -20.35 -2.47 18.52
CA ALA A 138 -19.59 -1.78 19.56
C ALA A 138 -19.77 -2.53 20.87
N SER A 139 -18.66 -2.96 21.48
CA SER A 139 -18.65 -3.53 22.83
C SER A 139 -17.71 -2.72 23.72
N TRP A 140 -18.11 -2.51 24.98
CA TRP A 140 -17.34 -1.84 26.03
C TRP A 140 -17.07 -2.79 27.18
#